data_90568566cb3c8c8989b8e18cb31b6f31
#
_entry.id   90568566cb3c8c8989b8e18cb31b6f31
#
_cell.length_a   1.000
_cell.length_b   1.000
_cell.length_c   1.000
_cell.angle_alpha   90.00
_cell.angle_beta   90.00
_cell.angle_gamma   90.00
#
_symmetry.space_group_name_H-M   'P 1'
#
loop_
_entity.id
_entity.type
_entity.pdbx_description
1 polymer ?
#
loop_
_entity_poly.entity_id
_entity_poly.type
_entity_poly.pdbx_seq_one_letter_code
_entity_poly.pdbx_strand_id
1 'polypeptide(L)'
;MTKPHGLQALEQPLSALPDTLRQLILERIQNLTHYEPVIGIMGKSGAGKSSLCNELFRGEVSPISDVNACTRDVLRFRLRSGRHSLMIVDLPGVGENGLRDQEYRALYRRMLPELDLVLWVIKADDRALSVDEQFWHGVMQPYQQQVLFVLNQADKI
;
A
#
# COMPACT_ATOMS: atom_id res chain seq x y z
N MET A 1 26.82 8.27 -11.29
CA MET A 1 25.57 8.47 -10.51
C MET A 1 25.67 9.75 -9.72
N THR A 2 24.82 10.71 -10.00
CA THR A 2 24.72 11.93 -9.19
C THR A 2 24.03 11.58 -7.88
N LYS A 3 24.73 11.78 -6.75
CA LYS A 3 24.14 11.65 -5.42
C LYS A 3 23.00 12.67 -5.25
N PRO A 4 21.89 12.31 -4.60
CA PRO A 4 20.85 13.28 -4.28
C PRO A 4 21.41 14.45 -3.49
N HIS A 5 20.97 15.68 -3.79
CA HIS A 5 21.48 16.88 -3.11
C HIS A 5 21.44 16.82 -1.59
N GLY A 6 20.43 16.13 -1.02
CA GLY A 6 20.32 15.96 0.43
C GLY A 6 21.43 15.12 1.05
N LEU A 7 21.91 14.10 0.35
CA LEU A 7 23.02 13.27 0.82
C LEU A 7 24.36 14.01 0.81
N GLN A 8 24.58 14.86 -0.20
CA GLN A 8 25.79 15.69 -0.26
C GLN A 8 25.88 16.66 0.92
N ALA A 9 24.74 17.22 1.35
CA ALA A 9 24.70 18.13 2.50
C ALA A 9 25.05 17.44 3.83
N LEU A 10 24.89 16.11 3.92
CA LEU A 10 25.19 15.33 5.13
C LEU A 10 26.62 14.78 5.16
N GLU A 11 27.33 14.74 4.04
CA GLU A 11 28.68 14.16 3.98
C GLU A 11 29.66 14.91 4.86
N GLN A 12 29.61 16.24 4.91
CA GLN A 12 30.53 17.06 5.66
C GLN A 12 30.31 16.98 7.18
N PRO A 13 29.06 17.08 7.71
CA PRO A 13 28.81 16.86 9.14
C PRO A 13 29.18 15.45 9.62
N LEU A 14 29.04 14.45 8.76
CA LEU A 14 29.35 13.05 9.08
C LEU A 14 30.83 12.72 8.98
N SER A 15 31.65 13.61 8.40
CA SER A 15 33.09 13.38 8.21
C SER A 15 33.89 13.26 9.52
N ALA A 16 33.37 13.79 10.63
CA ALA A 16 33.94 13.67 11.95
C ALA A 16 33.77 12.30 12.61
N LEU A 17 32.91 11.44 12.05
CA LEU A 17 32.61 10.10 12.57
C LEU A 17 33.59 9.06 12.02
N PRO A 18 33.81 7.95 12.75
CA PRO A 18 34.57 6.81 12.21
C PRO A 18 33.96 6.32 10.88
N ASP A 19 34.83 5.88 9.96
CA ASP A 19 34.41 5.51 8.60
C ASP A 19 33.33 4.43 8.56
N THR A 20 33.42 3.42 9.42
CA THR A 20 32.41 2.36 9.53
C THR A 20 31.04 2.87 9.95
N LEU A 21 31.00 3.77 10.93
CA LEU A 21 29.74 4.37 11.40
C LEU A 21 29.17 5.33 10.36
N ARG A 22 30.01 6.14 9.73
CA ARG A 22 29.61 7.03 8.64
C ARG A 22 28.98 6.26 7.48
N GLN A 23 29.59 5.17 7.02
CA GLN A 23 29.07 4.35 5.95
C GLN A 23 27.73 3.71 6.32
N LEU A 24 27.60 3.22 7.55
CA LEU A 24 26.33 2.63 8.02
C LEU A 24 25.19 3.65 8.02
N ILE A 25 25.44 4.87 8.46
CA ILE A 25 24.46 5.96 8.47
C ILE A 25 24.08 6.35 7.04
N LEU A 26 25.05 6.52 6.15
CA LEU A 26 24.79 6.86 4.75
C LEU A 26 24.00 5.76 4.02
N GLU A 27 24.31 4.50 4.25
CA GLU A 27 23.52 3.37 3.73
C GLU A 27 22.07 3.40 4.20
N ARG A 28 21.86 3.63 5.50
CA ARG A 28 20.51 3.74 6.07
C ARG A 28 19.72 4.89 5.47
N ILE A 29 20.34 6.04 5.29
CA ILE A 29 19.72 7.22 4.67
C ILE A 29 19.43 6.93 3.20
N GLN A 30 20.34 6.30 2.46
CA GLN A 30 20.13 5.90 1.08
C GLN A 30 18.93 4.95 0.93
N ASN A 31 18.85 3.94 1.80
CA ASN A 31 17.73 3.00 1.80
C ASN A 31 16.39 3.68 2.07
N LEU A 32 16.36 4.68 2.95
CA LEU A 32 15.17 5.48 3.23
C LEU A 32 14.77 6.37 2.04
N THR A 33 15.74 6.96 1.33
CA THR A 33 15.45 7.84 0.17
C THR A 33 15.07 7.08 -1.09
N HIS A 34 15.47 5.82 -1.20
CA HIS A 34 15.11 4.93 -2.32
C HIS A 34 13.98 3.97 -1.98
N TYR A 35 13.35 4.17 -0.84
CA TYR A 35 12.25 3.31 -0.42
C TYR A 35 11.04 3.48 -1.33
N GLU A 36 10.51 2.36 -1.84
CA GLU A 36 9.27 2.30 -2.60
C GLU A 36 8.12 1.92 -1.66
N PRO A 37 7.24 2.87 -1.30
CA PRO A 37 6.08 2.55 -0.47
C PRO A 37 5.14 1.57 -1.16
N VAL A 38 4.52 0.70 -0.38
CA VAL A 38 3.52 -0.27 -0.85
C VAL A 38 2.17 0.09 -0.24
N ILE A 39 1.22 0.48 -1.09
CA ILE A 39 -0.12 0.85 -0.67
C ILE A 39 -1.11 -0.22 -1.12
N GLY A 40 -1.78 -0.83 -0.16
CA GLY A 40 -2.90 -1.73 -0.43
C GLY A 40 -4.20 -0.97 -0.59
N ILE A 41 -5.04 -1.39 -1.52
CA ILE A 41 -6.38 -0.85 -1.70
C ILE A 41 -7.37 -1.99 -1.56
N MET A 42 -8.34 -1.82 -0.67
CA MET A 42 -9.36 -2.80 -0.38
C MET A 42 -10.75 -2.15 -0.32
N GLY A 43 -11.76 -2.95 -0.41
CA GLY A 43 -13.15 -2.52 -0.35
C GLY A 43 -14.06 -3.52 -1.02
N LYS A 44 -15.35 -3.44 -0.73
CA LYS A 44 -16.37 -4.27 -1.37
C LYS A 44 -16.49 -3.94 -2.87
N SER A 45 -17.03 -4.89 -3.62
CA SER A 45 -17.47 -4.65 -5.00
C SER A 45 -18.47 -3.48 -5.06
N GLY A 46 -18.30 -2.59 -6.01
CA GLY A 46 -19.17 -1.42 -6.16
C GLY A 46 -18.84 -0.23 -5.24
N ALA A 47 -17.84 -0.33 -4.38
CA ALA A 47 -17.40 0.82 -3.57
C ALA A 47 -16.68 1.90 -4.38
N GLY A 48 -16.38 1.63 -5.66
CA GLY A 48 -15.67 2.57 -6.53
C GLY A 48 -14.15 2.51 -6.39
N LYS A 49 -13.64 1.39 -5.91
CA LYS A 49 -12.20 1.16 -5.69
C LYS A 49 -11.36 1.40 -6.95
N SER A 50 -11.76 0.80 -8.08
CA SER A 50 -11.04 0.95 -9.35
C SER A 50 -11.08 2.38 -9.88
N SER A 51 -12.23 3.05 -9.78
CA SER A 51 -12.38 4.45 -10.19
C SER A 51 -11.54 5.39 -9.33
N LEU A 52 -11.49 5.13 -8.03
CA LEU A 52 -10.67 5.88 -7.08
C LEU A 52 -9.19 5.70 -7.39
N CYS A 53 -8.75 4.47 -7.66
CA CYS A 53 -7.37 4.19 -8.06
C CYS A 53 -6.98 4.96 -9.31
N ASN A 54 -7.83 4.94 -10.34
CA ASN A 54 -7.58 5.64 -11.59
C ASN A 54 -7.49 7.16 -11.39
N GLU A 55 -8.28 7.71 -10.48
CA GLU A 55 -8.29 9.14 -10.21
C GLU A 55 -7.11 9.59 -9.34
N LEU A 56 -6.80 8.86 -8.28
CA LEU A 56 -5.72 9.21 -7.36
C LEU A 56 -4.33 8.98 -7.96
N PHE A 57 -4.19 7.96 -8.78
CA PHE A 57 -2.91 7.54 -9.31
C PHE A 57 -2.79 7.79 -10.82
N ARG A 58 -3.14 9.02 -11.22
CA ARG A 58 -2.91 9.50 -12.59
C ARG A 58 -1.41 9.61 -12.84
N GLY A 59 -0.86 8.70 -13.60
CA GLY A 59 0.56 8.71 -13.94
C GLY A 59 0.92 7.51 -14.80
N GLU A 60 2.20 7.30 -15.01
CA GLU A 60 2.69 6.09 -15.69
C GLU A 60 2.51 4.89 -14.78
N VAL A 61 1.47 4.13 -15.01
CA VAL A 61 1.17 2.90 -14.29
C VAL A 61 1.64 1.71 -15.12
N SER A 62 2.57 0.95 -14.59
CA SER A 62 3.00 -0.31 -15.20
C SER A 62 2.47 -1.49 -14.40
N PRO A 63 1.76 -2.44 -15.03
CA PRO A 63 1.42 -3.68 -14.36
C PRO A 63 2.69 -4.49 -14.07
N ILE A 64 2.75 -5.08 -12.88
CA ILE A 64 3.82 -5.99 -12.51
C ILE A 64 3.28 -7.41 -12.64
N SER A 65 3.88 -8.18 -13.55
CA SER A 65 3.59 -9.60 -13.63
C SER A 65 4.24 -10.30 -12.44
N ASP A 66 3.44 -10.75 -11.51
CA ASP A 66 3.90 -11.60 -10.43
C ASP A 66 4.20 -13.00 -10.98
N VAL A 67 5.46 -13.38 -10.92
CA VAL A 67 5.90 -14.72 -11.33
C VAL A 67 5.45 -15.80 -10.34
N ASN A 68 5.02 -15.40 -9.16
CA ASN A 68 4.51 -16.31 -8.14
C ASN A 68 3.02 -16.59 -8.34
N ALA A 69 2.72 -17.74 -8.89
CA ALA A 69 1.38 -18.24 -9.19
C ALA A 69 0.42 -18.33 -7.96
N CYS A 70 0.89 -18.03 -6.77
CA CYS A 70 0.10 -18.12 -5.52
C CYS A 70 -0.82 -16.91 -5.26
N THR A 71 -0.75 -15.86 -6.09
CA THR A 71 -1.48 -14.62 -5.85
C THR A 71 -2.30 -14.17 -7.05
N ARG A 72 -3.06 -15.09 -7.64
CA ARG A 72 -3.91 -14.82 -8.82
C ARG A 72 -4.94 -13.72 -8.59
N ASP A 73 -5.34 -13.49 -7.36
CA ASP A 73 -6.37 -12.52 -6.99
C ASP A 73 -5.82 -11.15 -6.61
N VAL A 74 -4.50 -10.98 -6.62
CA VAL A 74 -3.84 -9.73 -6.26
C VAL A 74 -3.19 -9.11 -7.48
N LEU A 75 -3.64 -7.91 -7.84
CA LEU A 75 -3.04 -7.12 -8.91
C LEU A 75 -2.07 -6.10 -8.31
N ARG A 76 -0.89 -5.99 -8.91
CA ARG A 76 0.14 -5.05 -8.48
C ARG A 76 0.46 -4.08 -9.62
N PHE A 77 0.56 -2.81 -9.28
CA PHE A 77 0.89 -1.74 -10.21
C PHE A 77 1.99 -0.88 -9.64
N ARG A 78 2.97 -0.52 -10.45
CA ARG A 78 3.97 0.47 -10.07
C ARG A 78 3.64 1.80 -10.70
N LEU A 79 3.53 2.82 -9.88
CA LEU A 79 3.36 4.21 -10.28
C LEU A 79 4.70 4.92 -10.14
N ARG A 80 5.16 5.56 -11.20
CA ARG A 80 6.40 6.33 -11.21
C ARG A 80 6.11 7.79 -11.43
N SER A 81 6.79 8.64 -10.65
CA SER A 81 6.78 10.08 -10.83
C SER A 81 8.20 10.60 -10.61
N GLY A 82 8.88 10.94 -11.72
CA GLY A 82 10.28 11.33 -11.67
C GLY A 82 11.18 10.23 -11.11
N ARG A 83 11.84 10.52 -9.98
CA ARG A 83 12.71 9.56 -9.28
C ARG A 83 11.98 8.72 -8.23
N HIS A 84 10.73 9.02 -7.98
CA HIS A 84 9.95 8.34 -6.97
C HIS A 84 9.07 7.28 -7.60
N SER A 85 8.94 6.17 -6.92
CA SER A 85 8.01 5.11 -7.28
C SER A 85 7.22 4.64 -6.06
N LEU A 86 6.04 4.14 -6.33
CA LEU A 86 5.10 3.66 -5.35
C LEU A 86 4.43 2.42 -5.92
N MET A 87 4.30 1.38 -5.11
CA MET A 87 3.58 0.17 -5.50
C MET A 87 2.16 0.22 -4.97
N ILE A 88 1.21 -0.04 -5.87
CA ILE A 88 -0.20 -0.18 -5.52
C ILE A 88 -0.56 -1.66 -5.61
N VAL A 89 -1.16 -2.18 -4.55
CA VAL A 89 -1.65 -3.56 -4.48
C VAL A 89 -3.17 -3.52 -4.40
N ASP A 90 -3.83 -4.00 -5.45
CA ASP A 90 -5.28 -4.13 -5.46
C ASP A 90 -5.69 -5.45 -4.80
N LEU A 91 -6.26 -5.37 -3.61
CA LEU A 91 -6.66 -6.52 -2.83
C LEU A 91 -8.10 -6.94 -3.20
N PRO A 92 -8.42 -8.25 -3.13
CA PRO A 92 -9.76 -8.73 -3.46
C PRO A 92 -10.82 -8.16 -2.52
N GLY A 93 -12.04 -8.00 -3.04
CA GLY A 93 -13.17 -7.49 -2.28
C GLY A 93 -13.56 -8.42 -1.13
N VAL A 94 -13.93 -7.82 0.00
CA VAL A 94 -14.36 -8.54 1.21
C VAL A 94 -15.85 -8.80 1.14
N GLY A 95 -16.28 -10.03 1.49
CA GLY A 95 -17.69 -10.36 1.62
C GLY A 95 -18.46 -10.66 0.33
N GLU A 96 -17.76 -10.79 -0.78
CA GLU A 96 -18.38 -11.08 -2.09
C GLU A 96 -18.85 -12.54 -2.22
N ASN A 97 -18.17 -13.45 -1.53
CA ASN A 97 -18.47 -14.87 -1.61
C ASN A 97 -18.05 -15.57 -0.32
N GLY A 98 -19.04 -16.05 0.45
CA GLY A 98 -18.80 -16.70 1.74
C GLY A 98 -17.86 -17.90 1.71
N LEU A 99 -17.79 -18.62 0.59
CA LEU A 99 -16.89 -19.77 0.42
C LEU A 99 -15.43 -19.35 0.28
N ARG A 100 -15.15 -18.13 -0.17
CA ARG A 100 -13.80 -17.58 -0.36
C ARG A 100 -13.34 -16.72 0.80
N ASP A 101 -14.19 -16.42 1.77
CA ASP A 101 -13.85 -15.50 2.87
C ASP A 101 -12.64 -15.99 3.68
N GLN A 102 -12.53 -17.29 3.93
CA GLN A 102 -11.38 -17.85 4.65
C GLN A 102 -10.08 -17.75 3.84
N GLU A 103 -10.15 -18.00 2.53
CA GLU A 103 -9.01 -17.85 1.63
C GLU A 103 -8.57 -16.40 1.56
N TYR A 104 -9.50 -15.46 1.49
CA TYR A 104 -9.22 -14.03 1.49
C TYR A 104 -8.63 -13.56 2.83
N ARG A 105 -9.15 -14.04 3.95
CA ARG A 105 -8.58 -13.74 5.27
C ARG A 105 -7.12 -14.21 5.37
N ALA A 106 -6.80 -15.40 4.89
CA ALA A 106 -5.44 -15.92 4.85
C ALA A 106 -4.55 -15.07 3.92
N LEU A 107 -5.07 -14.66 2.76
CA LEU A 107 -4.37 -13.79 1.83
C LEU A 107 -4.05 -12.43 2.46
N TYR A 108 -5.01 -11.79 3.09
CA TYR A 108 -4.81 -10.51 3.78
C TYR A 108 -3.78 -10.62 4.89
N ARG A 109 -3.85 -11.64 5.72
CA ARG A 109 -2.87 -11.87 6.80
C ARG A 109 -1.45 -12.04 6.29
N ARG A 110 -1.28 -12.61 5.11
CA ARG A 110 0.01 -12.75 4.45
C ARG A 110 0.49 -11.45 3.83
N MET A 111 -0.42 -10.66 3.26
CA MET A 111 -0.09 -9.43 2.55
C MET A 111 0.10 -8.21 3.49
N LEU A 112 -0.69 -8.11 4.54
CA LEU A 112 -0.70 -6.94 5.43
C LEU A 112 0.67 -6.57 6.00
N PRO A 113 1.54 -7.49 6.40
CA PRO A 113 2.88 -7.14 6.88
C PRO A 113 3.76 -6.47 5.83
N GLU A 114 3.47 -6.64 4.55
CA GLU A 114 4.22 -6.05 3.44
C GLU A 114 3.72 -4.66 3.04
N LEU A 115 2.57 -4.24 3.55
CA LEU A 115 1.92 -2.98 3.19
C LEU A 115 2.29 -1.87 4.18
N ASP A 116 2.64 -0.70 3.64
CA ASP A 116 2.91 0.49 4.44
C ASP A 116 1.64 1.24 4.81
N LEU A 117 0.68 1.23 3.89
CA LEU A 117 -0.62 1.88 4.06
C LEU A 117 -1.69 1.03 3.39
N VAL A 118 -2.86 0.99 3.99
CA VAL A 118 -4.06 0.36 3.42
C VAL A 118 -5.14 1.42 3.28
N LEU A 119 -5.61 1.63 2.07
CA LEU A 119 -6.80 2.43 1.80
C LEU A 119 -8.02 1.51 1.77
N TRP A 120 -8.87 1.63 2.76
CA TRP A 120 -10.12 0.89 2.81
C TRP A 120 -11.26 1.76 2.29
N VAL A 121 -11.72 1.45 1.08
CA VAL A 121 -12.75 2.21 0.39
C VAL A 121 -14.12 1.68 0.80
N ILE A 122 -14.92 2.54 1.38
CA ILE A 122 -16.28 2.26 1.83
C ILE A 122 -17.23 3.17 1.06
N LYS A 123 -18.30 2.59 0.52
CA LYS A 123 -19.36 3.36 -0.10
C LYS A 123 -20.15 4.09 1.00
N ALA A 124 -20.32 5.40 0.84
CA ALA A 124 -20.88 6.24 1.90
C ALA A 124 -22.32 5.89 2.26
N ASP A 125 -23.10 5.35 1.32
CA ASP A 125 -24.48 4.89 1.53
C ASP A 125 -24.60 3.38 1.82
N ASP A 126 -23.48 2.70 2.06
CA ASP A 126 -23.50 1.27 2.40
C ASP A 126 -24.08 1.06 3.81
N ARG A 127 -25.13 0.28 3.88
CA ARG A 127 -25.81 -0.08 5.12
C ARG A 127 -25.45 -1.47 5.64
N ALA A 128 -24.75 -2.25 4.83
CA ALA A 128 -24.38 -3.65 5.15
C ALA A 128 -22.94 -3.73 5.70
N LEU A 129 -22.67 -3.02 6.78
CA LEU A 129 -21.33 -2.91 7.35
C LEU A 129 -20.92 -4.09 8.24
N SER A 130 -21.83 -5.04 8.51
CA SER A 130 -21.53 -6.17 9.39
C SER A 130 -20.36 -7.04 8.92
N VAL A 131 -20.23 -7.22 7.62
CA VAL A 131 -19.11 -7.97 7.02
C VAL A 131 -17.80 -7.22 7.18
N ASP A 132 -17.81 -5.91 6.97
CA ASP A 132 -16.65 -5.04 7.15
C ASP A 132 -16.21 -5.04 8.61
N GLU A 133 -17.16 -4.96 9.53
CA GLU A 133 -16.92 -4.98 10.97
C GLU A 133 -16.29 -6.29 11.42
N GLN A 134 -16.82 -7.42 10.96
CA GLN A 134 -16.26 -8.74 11.25
C GLN A 134 -14.84 -8.88 10.68
N PHE A 135 -14.60 -8.37 9.48
CA PHE A 135 -13.29 -8.40 8.86
C PHE A 135 -12.30 -7.50 9.61
N TRP A 136 -12.76 -6.33 10.05
CA TRP A 136 -11.96 -5.43 10.87
C TRP A 136 -11.46 -6.13 12.15
N HIS A 137 -12.37 -6.69 12.91
CA HIS A 137 -12.02 -7.35 14.17
C HIS A 137 -11.20 -8.63 13.97
N GLY A 138 -11.48 -9.39 12.92
CA GLY A 138 -10.83 -10.67 12.66
C GLY A 138 -9.46 -10.57 12.02
N VAL A 139 -9.21 -9.54 11.22
CA VAL A 139 -8.01 -9.46 10.38
C VAL A 139 -7.27 -8.14 10.50
N MET A 140 -7.98 -7.01 10.40
CA MET A 140 -7.37 -5.69 10.19
C MET A 140 -6.95 -4.98 11.47
N GLN A 141 -7.58 -5.27 12.59
CA GLN A 141 -7.37 -4.54 13.85
C GLN A 141 -5.91 -4.45 14.29
N PRO A 142 -5.07 -5.49 14.19
CA PRO A 142 -3.64 -5.37 14.50
C PRO A 142 -2.88 -4.36 13.64
N TYR A 143 -3.43 -3.99 12.49
CA TYR A 143 -2.83 -3.07 11.52
C TYR A 143 -3.54 -1.71 11.47
N GLN A 144 -4.30 -1.37 12.49
CA GLN A 144 -5.14 -0.17 12.53
C GLN A 144 -4.40 1.13 12.25
N GLN A 145 -3.11 1.22 12.61
CA GLN A 145 -2.30 2.42 12.38
C GLN A 145 -1.94 2.62 10.90
N GLN A 146 -2.01 1.55 10.10
CA GLN A 146 -1.72 1.60 8.66
C GLN A 146 -2.99 1.73 7.81
N VAL A 147 -4.17 1.67 8.41
CA VAL A 147 -5.44 1.72 7.69
C VAL A 147 -6.00 3.14 7.66
N LEU A 148 -6.29 3.60 6.44
CA LEU A 148 -7.02 4.85 6.20
C LEU A 148 -8.37 4.51 5.55
N PHE A 149 -9.45 4.90 6.19
CA PHE A 149 -10.79 4.73 5.64
C PHE A 149 -11.11 5.84 4.65
N VAL A 150 -11.61 5.47 3.49
CA VAL A 150 -12.02 6.39 2.44
C VAL A 150 -13.52 6.21 2.19
N LEU A 151 -14.31 7.20 2.57
CA LEU A 151 -15.73 7.23 2.24
C LEU A 151 -15.90 7.75 0.81
N ASN A 152 -16.28 6.86 -0.10
CA ASN A 152 -16.48 7.18 -1.49
C ASN A 152 -17.96 7.36 -1.82
N GLN A 153 -18.26 8.07 -2.90
CA GLN A 153 -19.62 8.33 -3.37
C GLN A 153 -20.47 9.10 -2.33
N ALA A 154 -19.85 10.03 -1.61
CA ALA A 154 -20.52 10.84 -0.60
C ALA A 154 -21.60 11.77 -1.19
N ASP A 155 -21.53 12.06 -2.48
CA ASP A 155 -22.52 12.81 -3.25
C ASP A 155 -23.87 12.09 -3.38
N LYS A 156 -23.92 10.81 -3.03
CA LYS A 156 -25.15 9.99 -3.09
C LYS A 156 -25.90 9.89 -1.76
N ILE A 157 -25.43 10.56 -0.75
CA ILE A 157 -26.10 10.59 0.56
C ILE A 157 -27.29 11.57 0.53
#